data_6caf6221831af6cff6567916cf430c37
#
_entry.id   6caf6221831af6cff6567916cf430c37
#
_cell.length_a   1.000
_cell.length_b   1.000
_cell.length_c   1.000
_cell.angle_alpha   90.00
_cell.angle_beta   90.00
_cell.angle_gamma   90.00
#
_symmetry.space_group_name_H-M   'P 1'
#
loop_
_entity.id
_entity.type
_entity.pdbx_description
1 polymer ?
#
loop_
_entity_poly.entity_id
_entity_poly.type
_entity_poly.pdbx_seq_one_letter_code
_entity_poly.pdbx_strand_id
1 'polypeptide(L)'
;VIAGFREDVVEVLEPSEIYRVFAASGKVFAETNHGDYALRLRRDEAEQRLDSKTFVRISNSDIINLRKVKGFDLSFAGTICVTLSNGTVTYVSRRFVAKIKQLLGI
;
A
#
# COMPACT_ATOMS: atom_id res chain seq x y z
N VAL A 1 -15.33 -5.52 -1.56
CA VAL A 1 -14.78 -6.20 -2.74
C VAL A 1 -14.00 -5.22 -3.60
N ILE A 2 -12.82 -5.61 -4.02
CA ILE A 2 -11.98 -4.79 -4.89
C ILE A 2 -11.89 -5.51 -6.25
N ALA A 3 -12.25 -4.83 -7.33
CA ALA A 3 -12.12 -5.36 -8.68
C ALA A 3 -10.75 -4.98 -9.24
N GLY A 4 -9.97 -5.98 -9.61
CA GLY A 4 -8.68 -5.80 -10.26
C GLY A 4 -8.76 -6.12 -11.74
N PHE A 5 -8.13 -5.29 -12.55
CA PHE A 5 -8.16 -5.42 -13.99
C PHE A 5 -6.80 -5.81 -14.51
N ARG A 6 -6.76 -6.86 -15.31
CA ARG A 6 -5.56 -7.27 -16.03
C ARG A 6 -6.00 -7.63 -17.45
N GLU A 7 -5.60 -6.79 -18.40
CA GLU A 7 -6.05 -6.87 -19.79
C GLU A 7 -7.58 -6.88 -19.83
N ASP A 8 -8.21 -7.86 -20.38
CA ASP A 8 -9.67 -7.95 -20.52
C ASP A 8 -10.32 -8.74 -19.39
N VAL A 9 -9.55 -9.12 -18.37
CA VAL A 9 -10.06 -9.93 -17.26
C VAL A 9 -10.25 -9.06 -16.04
N VAL A 10 -11.43 -9.18 -15.42
CA VAL A 10 -11.72 -8.56 -14.13
C VAL A 10 -11.66 -9.65 -13.08
N GLU A 11 -10.81 -9.48 -12.09
CA GLU A 11 -10.70 -10.41 -10.97
C GLU A 11 -11.16 -9.75 -9.68
N VAL A 12 -11.79 -10.52 -8.82
CA VAL A 12 -12.17 -10.07 -7.49
C VAL A 12 -10.96 -10.28 -6.58
N LEU A 13 -10.44 -9.18 -6.04
CA LEU A 13 -9.29 -9.23 -5.13
C LEU A 13 -9.77 -9.17 -3.69
N GLU A 14 -9.27 -10.08 -2.88
CA GLU A 14 -9.48 -10.02 -1.45
C GLU A 14 -8.44 -9.06 -0.85
N PRO A 15 -8.83 -8.14 0.05
CA PRO A 15 -7.87 -7.23 0.66
C PRO A 15 -6.67 -7.95 1.29
N SER A 16 -6.89 -9.16 1.82
CA SER A 16 -5.80 -9.95 2.41
C SER A 16 -4.73 -10.38 1.42
N GLU A 17 -5.01 -10.33 0.12
CA GLU A 17 -4.04 -10.65 -0.94
C GLU A 17 -3.20 -9.44 -1.33
N ILE A 18 -3.61 -8.26 -0.95
CA ILE A 18 -3.00 -7.01 -1.41
C ILE A 18 -1.85 -6.63 -0.48
N TYR A 19 -0.67 -6.43 -1.05
CA TYR A 19 0.51 -5.95 -0.33
C TYR A 19 0.50 -4.43 -0.19
N ARG A 20 0.19 -3.76 -1.28
CA ARG A 20 0.04 -2.30 -1.28
C ARG A 20 -0.84 -1.87 -2.44
N VAL A 21 -1.42 -0.69 -2.30
CA VAL A 21 -2.10 0.00 -3.39
C VAL A 21 -1.24 1.22 -3.72
N PHE A 22 -0.89 1.39 -4.98
CA PHE A 22 0.02 2.46 -5.35
C PHE A 22 -0.43 3.13 -6.65
N ALA A 23 -0.04 4.40 -6.78
CA ALA A 23 -0.31 5.18 -7.99
C ALA A 23 0.98 5.29 -8.81
N ALA A 24 0.86 5.05 -10.11
CA ALA A 24 1.95 5.19 -11.05
C ALA A 24 1.38 5.56 -12.42
N SER A 25 2.01 6.51 -13.10
CA SER A 25 1.63 6.91 -14.45
C SER A 25 0.14 7.30 -14.58
N GLY A 26 -0.39 7.95 -13.55
CA GLY A 26 -1.78 8.39 -13.54
C GLY A 26 -2.81 7.30 -13.30
N LYS A 27 -2.36 6.11 -12.94
CA LYS A 27 -3.22 4.95 -12.67
C LYS A 27 -2.99 4.45 -11.25
N VAL A 28 -3.95 3.68 -10.74
CA VAL A 28 -3.87 3.07 -9.41
C VAL A 28 -3.79 1.55 -9.58
N PHE A 29 -2.90 0.92 -8.84
CA PHE A 29 -2.65 -0.52 -8.92
C PHE A 29 -2.71 -1.15 -7.53
N ALA A 30 -3.11 -2.43 -7.49
CA ALA A 30 -2.97 -3.28 -6.32
C ALA A 30 -1.88 -4.31 -6.60
N GLU A 31 -0.89 -4.36 -5.72
CA GLU A 31 0.22 -5.32 -5.81
C GLU A 31 -0.15 -6.59 -5.05
N THR A 32 -0.06 -7.73 -5.73
CA THR A 32 -0.37 -9.05 -5.16
C THR A 32 0.75 -10.03 -5.48
N ASN A 33 0.67 -11.26 -4.94
CA ASN A 33 1.59 -12.35 -5.30
C ASN A 33 1.51 -12.75 -6.77
N HIS A 34 0.43 -12.39 -7.44
CA HIS A 34 0.20 -12.72 -8.85
C HIS A 34 0.50 -11.52 -9.76
N GLY A 35 1.15 -10.50 -9.23
CA GLY A 35 1.50 -9.28 -9.96
C GLY A 35 0.57 -8.13 -9.62
N ASP A 36 0.62 -7.11 -10.45
CA ASP A 36 -0.13 -5.88 -10.25
C ASP A 36 -1.42 -5.90 -11.06
N TYR A 37 -2.49 -5.48 -10.42
CA TYR A 37 -3.79 -5.32 -11.05
C TYR A 37 -4.16 -3.85 -11.07
N ALA A 38 -4.62 -3.36 -12.21
CA ALA A 38 -5.13 -1.99 -12.29
C ALA A 38 -6.46 -1.90 -11.53
N LEU A 39 -6.62 -0.81 -10.81
CA LEU A 39 -7.89 -0.48 -10.14
C LEU A 39 -8.49 0.72 -10.86
N ARG A 40 -9.79 0.66 -11.15
CA ARG A 40 -10.48 1.80 -11.75
C ARG A 40 -11.06 2.69 -10.66
N LEU A 41 -10.18 3.06 -9.72
CA LEU A 41 -10.51 3.88 -8.56
C LEU A 41 -9.42 4.94 -8.43
N ARG A 42 -9.77 6.08 -7.87
CA ARG A 42 -8.78 7.04 -7.41
C ARG A 42 -8.17 6.56 -6.10
N ARG A 43 -7.00 7.09 -5.73
CA ARG A 43 -6.30 6.68 -4.51
C ARG A 43 -7.16 6.82 -3.27
N ASP A 44 -7.87 7.93 -3.14
CA ASP A 44 -8.73 8.20 -2.00
C ASP A 44 -9.93 7.25 -1.97
N GLU A 45 -10.48 6.90 -3.13
CA GLU A 45 -11.56 5.92 -3.23
C GLU A 45 -11.09 4.53 -2.80
N ALA A 46 -9.90 4.13 -3.26
CA ALA A 46 -9.31 2.85 -2.87
C ALA A 46 -9.09 2.81 -1.36
N GLU A 47 -8.55 3.90 -0.80
CA GLU A 47 -8.31 4.01 0.63
C GLU A 47 -9.59 3.83 1.44
N GLN A 48 -10.70 4.42 0.98
CA GLN A 48 -11.99 4.32 1.66
C GLN A 48 -12.58 2.91 1.63
N ARG A 49 -12.23 2.13 0.62
CA ARG A 49 -12.73 0.75 0.49
C ARG A 49 -11.93 -0.26 1.28
N LEU A 50 -10.79 0.14 1.84
CA LEU A 50 -9.90 -0.72 2.59
C LEU A 50 -10.03 -0.41 4.08
N ASP A 51 -9.86 -1.43 4.92
CA ASP A 51 -9.90 -1.28 6.37
C ASP A 51 -8.74 -0.39 6.83
N SER A 52 -9.08 0.76 7.42
CA SER A 52 -8.08 1.74 7.87
C SER A 52 -7.21 1.24 9.02
N LYS A 53 -7.59 0.16 9.69
CA LYS A 53 -6.76 -0.47 10.72
C LYS A 53 -5.68 -1.34 10.13
N THR A 54 -5.86 -1.77 8.89
CA THR A 54 -4.95 -2.68 8.20
C THR A 54 -4.17 -1.97 7.11
N PHE A 55 -4.82 -1.08 6.37
CA PHE A 55 -4.20 -0.36 5.26
C PHE A 55 -3.93 1.08 5.65
N VAL A 56 -2.68 1.49 5.53
CA VAL A 56 -2.22 2.79 5.98
C VAL A 56 -1.49 3.52 4.86
N ARG A 57 -1.88 4.77 4.64
CA ARG A 57 -1.20 5.62 3.67
C ARG A 57 0.16 6.04 4.23
N ILE A 58 1.20 5.86 3.43
CA ILE A 58 2.57 6.21 3.80
C ILE A 58 3.16 7.31 2.92
N SER A 59 2.49 7.64 1.82
CA SER A 59 2.89 8.71 0.92
C SER A 59 1.71 9.11 0.07
N ASN A 60 1.89 10.11 -0.79
CA ASN A 60 0.84 10.48 -1.74
C ASN A 60 0.49 9.34 -2.70
N SER A 61 1.44 8.45 -2.96
CA SER A 61 1.26 7.40 -3.97
C SER A 61 1.03 6.02 -3.38
N ASP A 62 1.36 5.78 -2.11
CA ASP A 62 1.37 4.42 -1.56
C ASP A 62 0.49 4.27 -0.32
N ILE A 63 -0.29 3.19 -0.32
CA ILE A 63 -1.04 2.69 0.83
C ILE A 63 -0.55 1.26 1.06
N ILE A 64 -0.08 0.94 2.25
CA ILE A 64 0.47 -0.39 2.53
C ILE A 64 -0.46 -1.20 3.43
N ASN A 65 -0.41 -2.52 3.25
CA ASN A 65 -1.07 -3.48 4.12
C ASN A 65 -0.14 -3.81 5.28
N LEU A 66 -0.49 -3.36 6.49
CA LEU A 66 0.35 -3.59 7.68
C LEU A 66 0.60 -5.07 7.95
N ARG A 67 -0.35 -5.93 7.60
CA ARG A 67 -0.21 -7.37 7.79
C ARG A 67 0.80 -8.01 6.84
N LYS A 68 1.21 -7.28 5.82
CA LYS A 68 2.20 -7.73 4.84
C LYS A 68 3.55 -7.08 5.02
N VAL A 69 3.72 -6.27 6.05
CA VAL A 69 5.00 -5.61 6.34
C VAL A 69 5.93 -6.60 7.05
N LYS A 70 7.14 -6.72 6.53
CA LYS A 70 8.21 -7.48 7.17
C LYS A 70 8.93 -6.62 8.22
N GLY A 71 9.15 -5.36 7.92
CA GLY A 71 9.83 -4.47 8.87
C GLY A 71 9.82 -3.01 8.45
N PHE A 72 10.02 -2.18 9.45
CA PHE A 72 10.21 -0.73 9.29
C PHE A 72 11.64 -0.40 9.72
N ASP A 73 12.43 0.14 8.81
CA ASP A 73 13.81 0.53 9.09
C ASP A 73 13.86 2.02 9.42
N LEU A 74 14.23 2.33 10.66
CA LEU A 74 14.26 3.69 11.19
C LEU A 74 15.65 4.33 11.08
N SER A 75 16.61 3.66 10.45
CA SER A 75 17.98 4.17 10.37
C SER A 75 18.16 5.30 9.36
N PHE A 76 17.17 5.54 8.50
CA PHE A 76 17.24 6.61 7.50
C PHE A 76 16.81 7.94 8.11
N ALA A 77 17.61 8.98 7.84
CA ALA A 77 17.30 10.33 8.34
C ALA A 77 16.05 10.88 7.64
N GLY A 78 15.05 11.29 8.44
CA GLY A 78 13.86 11.96 7.95
C GLY A 78 12.84 11.09 7.24
N THR A 79 13.05 9.79 7.19
CA THR A 79 12.10 8.86 6.58
C THR A 79 12.18 7.48 7.23
N ILE A 80 11.29 6.60 6.82
CA ILE A 80 11.26 5.21 7.28
C ILE A 80 11.22 4.34 6.02
N CYS A 81 12.11 3.37 5.95
CA CYS A 81 12.12 2.39 4.87
C CYS A 81 11.23 1.21 5.26
N VAL A 82 10.31 0.84 4.38
CA VAL A 82 9.37 -0.26 4.64
C VAL A 82 9.68 -1.40 3.69
N THR A 83 9.86 -2.60 4.24
CA THR A 83 10.01 -3.81 3.44
C THR A 83 8.77 -4.66 3.63
N LEU A 84 8.12 -5.00 2.52
CA LEU A 84 6.97 -5.89 2.52
C LEU A 84 7.44 -7.34 2.45
N SER A 85 6.58 -8.27 2.87
CA SER A 85 6.96 -9.68 2.95
C SER A 85 7.25 -10.33 1.59
N ASN A 86 6.83 -9.70 0.50
CA ASN A 86 7.17 -10.13 -0.85
C ASN A 86 8.50 -9.55 -1.37
N GLY A 87 9.21 -8.79 -0.53
CA GLY A 87 10.48 -8.17 -0.91
C GLY A 87 10.38 -6.76 -1.46
N THR A 88 9.19 -6.25 -1.71
CA THR A 88 9.02 -4.87 -2.17
C THR A 88 9.47 -3.91 -1.08
N VAL A 89 10.24 -2.89 -1.50
CA VAL A 89 10.73 -1.84 -0.60
C VAL A 89 10.09 -0.52 -1.01
N THR A 90 9.57 0.19 -0.03
CA THR A 90 9.03 1.52 -0.23
C THR A 90 9.38 2.42 0.95
N TYR A 91 9.05 3.70 0.87
CA TYR A 91 9.46 4.68 1.88
C TYR A 91 8.26 5.48 2.34
N VAL A 92 8.22 5.74 3.65
CA VAL A 92 7.25 6.65 4.25
C VAL A 92 7.71 8.06 3.93
N SER A 93 6.86 8.86 3.30
CA SER A 93 7.21 10.25 3.04
C SER A 93 7.26 11.04 4.36
N ARG A 94 8.07 12.09 4.36
CA ARG A 94 8.38 12.85 5.57
C ARG A 94 7.13 13.25 6.36
N ARG A 95 6.10 13.70 5.68
CA ARG A 95 4.89 14.19 6.36
C ARG A 95 4.05 13.07 7.00
N PHE A 96 4.31 11.81 6.65
CA PHE A 96 3.60 10.67 7.23
C PHE A 96 4.39 9.96 8.33
N VAL A 97 5.64 10.37 8.57
CA VAL A 97 6.54 9.69 9.53
C VAL A 97 5.96 9.72 10.95
N ALA A 98 5.50 10.89 11.40
CA ALA A 98 4.95 11.02 12.76
C ALA A 98 3.74 10.10 12.95
N LYS A 99 2.86 10.04 11.95
CA LYS A 99 1.67 9.18 11.98
C LYS A 99 2.06 7.70 12.09
N ILE A 100 3.04 7.28 11.30
CA ILE A 100 3.49 5.88 11.33
C ILE A 100 4.13 5.54 12.67
N LYS A 101 4.96 6.42 13.20
CA LYS A 101 5.57 6.22 14.52
C LYS A 101 4.50 6.09 15.61
N GLN A 102 3.49 6.95 15.56
CA GLN A 102 2.38 6.90 16.51
C GLN A 102 1.64 5.57 16.39
N LEU A 103 1.37 5.13 15.17
CA LEU A 103 0.69 3.87 14.91
C LEU A 103 1.49 2.68 15.48
N LEU A 104 2.81 2.71 15.35
CA LEU A 104 3.70 1.66 15.85
C LEU A 104 3.99 1.77 17.34
N GLY A 105 3.59 2.87 17.98
CA GLY A 105 3.83 3.08 19.41
C GLY A 105 5.28 3.43 19.73
N ILE A 106 5.95 4.10 18.84
CA ILE A 106 7.37 4.44 19.02
C ILE A 106 7.64 5.93 18.95
#